data_4a07ce807d224d8c3ba6e7622b7df71b
#
_entry.id   4a07ce807d224d8c3ba6e7622b7df71b
#
_cell.length_a   1.000
_cell.length_b   1.000
_cell.length_c   1.000
_cell.angle_alpha   90.00
_cell.angle_beta   90.00
_cell.angle_gamma   90.00
#
_symmetry.space_group_name_H-M   'P 1'
#
loop_
_entity.id
_entity.type
_entity.pdbx_description
1 polymer ?
#
loop_
_entity_poly.entity_id
_entity_poly.type
_entity_poly.pdbx_seq_one_letter_code
_entity_poly.pdbx_strand_id
1 'polypeptide(L)'
;MTLLHATQQEVLLQNSDTPKVSLLVPICNVERYLRECLDSAVAQTLKDIEIICINDGSTDSSPDIIREYMERDARVKMIDKANSGYGDSMNRGLEMARGEYVGILESDDFMFEDSLQKLVAKADAEHADVVKGDFYLYWSTPTEHRELFGIIDEHMTGAAYRPADRPGIFYRKPSIWSAIYRRKFLNDNQIRFLPTPGASYQDAGFNFKVWACAERAAFIADPILCYRQDNEKSSVNSPNKVFCVCDEYAEMQRFLDMRLELKAQLQGILMRMKVDTYRWNDERLVDELREQFWEKASPELKADWDAGRFDLSLFDPRGETDLRLMVRSPRAYIDSRFDFKKPGKLNTFKHYFKIGGLPLVWRVLTYQRTYGDNPHPDDVPVAQ
;
A
#
# COMPACT_ATOMS: atom_id res chain seq x y z
N MET A 1 -34.51 35.87 -30.05
CA MET A 1 -34.82 34.91 -28.99
C MET A 1 -33.78 33.84 -28.95
N THR A 2 -32.51 34.17 -28.71
CA THR A 2 -31.38 33.20 -28.74
C THR A 2 -30.23 33.74 -27.88
N LEU A 3 -30.42 33.91 -26.56
CA LEU A 3 -29.36 34.39 -25.64
C LEU A 3 -29.59 33.96 -24.18
N LEU A 4 -30.31 32.84 -23.93
CA LEU A 4 -30.64 32.41 -22.57
C LEU A 4 -30.28 30.94 -22.24
N HIS A 5 -29.55 30.21 -23.12
CA HIS A 5 -29.18 28.82 -22.86
C HIS A 5 -27.69 28.59 -22.53
N ALA A 6 -26.83 29.62 -22.66
CA ALA A 6 -25.41 29.50 -22.29
C ALA A 6 -25.14 29.69 -20.78
N THR A 7 -26.06 30.35 -20.06
CA THR A 7 -25.86 30.76 -18.68
C THR A 7 -26.18 29.70 -17.61
N GLN A 8 -26.91 28.65 -17.93
CA GLN A 8 -27.21 27.61 -16.93
C GLN A 8 -26.15 26.55 -16.79
N GLN A 9 -25.39 26.25 -17.85
CA GLN A 9 -24.25 25.33 -17.75
C GLN A 9 -23.00 25.97 -17.14
N GLU A 10 -22.74 27.27 -17.38
CA GLU A 10 -21.67 28.03 -16.74
C GLU A 10 -21.95 28.34 -15.27
N VAL A 11 -23.20 28.49 -14.86
CA VAL A 11 -23.60 28.73 -13.45
C VAL A 11 -23.54 27.43 -12.62
N LEU A 12 -23.66 26.24 -13.24
CA LEU A 12 -23.49 24.96 -12.57
C LEU A 12 -22.00 24.60 -12.35
N LEU A 13 -21.06 25.24 -13.04
CA LEU A 13 -19.61 25.08 -12.86
C LEU A 13 -19.02 26.02 -11.79
N GLN A 14 -19.78 26.94 -11.22
CA GLN A 14 -19.29 27.96 -10.29
C GLN A 14 -19.73 27.82 -8.82
N ASN A 15 -20.37 26.72 -8.41
CA ASN A 15 -20.83 26.59 -7.01
C ASN A 15 -20.71 25.19 -6.43
N SER A 16 -19.52 24.58 -6.44
CA SER A 16 -19.14 23.67 -5.37
C SER A 16 -17.93 24.25 -4.63
N ASP A 17 -18.13 24.77 -3.43
CA ASP A 17 -17.06 25.14 -2.49
C ASP A 17 -16.15 23.95 -2.13
N THR A 18 -16.40 22.79 -2.71
CA THR A 18 -15.79 21.50 -2.42
C THR A 18 -14.98 21.03 -3.63
N PRO A 19 -13.65 20.98 -3.55
CA PRO A 19 -12.82 20.46 -4.64
C PRO A 19 -13.19 19.02 -5.01
N LYS A 20 -12.96 18.63 -6.25
CA LYS A 20 -13.16 17.24 -6.67
C LYS A 20 -12.13 16.31 -6.01
N VAL A 21 -10.87 16.73 -5.90
CA VAL A 21 -9.79 15.95 -5.25
C VAL A 21 -9.01 16.82 -4.27
N SER A 22 -8.74 16.31 -3.07
CA SER A 22 -7.68 16.77 -2.18
C SER A 22 -6.47 15.88 -2.39
N LEU A 23 -5.38 16.41 -2.96
CA LEU A 23 -4.13 15.71 -3.14
C LEU A 23 -3.23 15.97 -1.93
N LEU A 24 -2.95 14.93 -1.14
CA LEU A 24 -2.08 15.00 0.05
C LEU A 24 -0.63 14.72 -0.35
N VAL A 25 0.27 15.62 0.04
CA VAL A 25 1.71 15.50 -0.23
C VAL A 25 2.46 15.54 1.09
N PRO A 26 2.85 14.39 1.68
CA PRO A 26 3.66 14.34 2.89
C PRO A 26 5.11 14.71 2.58
N ILE A 27 5.69 15.62 3.37
CA ILE A 27 7.00 16.23 3.08
C ILE A 27 7.87 16.20 4.34
N CYS A 28 9.07 15.61 4.22
CA CYS A 28 10.08 15.63 5.27
C CYS A 28 11.50 15.55 4.67
N ASN A 29 12.25 16.64 4.65
CA ASN A 29 13.64 16.70 4.16
C ASN A 29 13.83 16.13 2.74
N VAL A 30 13.08 16.65 1.77
CA VAL A 30 13.01 16.15 0.39
C VAL A 30 13.25 17.23 -0.68
N GLU A 31 13.94 18.33 -0.31
CA GLU A 31 14.18 19.50 -1.19
C GLU A 31 14.65 19.14 -2.61
N ARG A 32 15.42 18.03 -2.73
CA ARG A 32 15.98 17.58 -4.01
C ARG A 32 14.92 17.22 -5.05
N TYR A 33 13.80 16.63 -4.62
CA TYR A 33 12.77 16.07 -5.51
C TYR A 33 11.46 16.84 -5.48
N LEU A 34 11.27 17.68 -4.46
CA LEU A 34 10.00 18.32 -4.15
C LEU A 34 9.48 19.22 -5.28
N ARG A 35 10.35 19.88 -6.04
CA ARG A 35 9.93 20.72 -7.17
C ARG A 35 9.30 19.89 -8.28
N GLU A 36 9.91 18.77 -8.68
CA GLU A 36 9.37 17.87 -9.69
C GLU A 36 8.02 17.29 -9.26
N CYS A 37 7.90 16.90 -8.00
CA CYS A 37 6.65 16.45 -7.40
C CYS A 37 5.55 17.52 -7.50
N LEU A 38 5.81 18.75 -7.02
CA LEU A 38 4.82 19.82 -7.02
C LEU A 38 4.50 20.34 -8.42
N ASP A 39 5.48 20.39 -9.34
CA ASP A 39 5.23 20.72 -10.75
C ASP A 39 4.23 19.74 -11.36
N SER A 40 4.37 18.44 -11.09
CA SER A 40 3.43 17.43 -11.58
C SER A 40 2.03 17.56 -10.97
N ALA A 41 1.95 17.98 -9.70
CA ALA A 41 0.69 18.20 -9.01
C ALA A 41 -0.07 19.43 -9.54
N VAL A 42 0.61 20.55 -9.77
CA VAL A 42 -0.04 21.78 -10.30
C VAL A 42 -0.37 21.68 -11.79
N ALA A 43 0.37 20.82 -12.54
CA ALA A 43 0.14 20.58 -13.97
C ALA A 43 -1.11 19.72 -14.25
N GLN A 44 -1.74 19.09 -13.24
CA GLN A 44 -2.88 18.19 -13.47
C GLN A 44 -3.95 18.85 -14.36
N THR A 45 -4.46 18.08 -15.32
CA THR A 45 -5.54 18.52 -16.25
C THR A 45 -6.85 18.75 -15.51
N LEU A 46 -7.13 17.96 -14.46
CA LEU A 46 -8.23 18.21 -13.53
C LEU A 46 -7.91 19.45 -12.68
N LYS A 47 -8.61 20.57 -12.93
CA LYS A 47 -8.31 21.86 -12.26
C LYS A 47 -9.00 22.02 -10.91
N ASP A 48 -10.13 21.35 -10.69
CA ASP A 48 -10.89 21.40 -9.44
C ASP A 48 -10.27 20.51 -8.36
N ILE A 49 -9.08 20.90 -7.91
CA ILE A 49 -8.31 20.21 -6.88
C ILE A 49 -7.76 21.18 -5.84
N GLU A 50 -7.49 20.69 -4.65
CA GLU A 50 -6.60 21.32 -3.68
C GLU A 50 -5.37 20.42 -3.46
N ILE A 51 -4.21 21.03 -3.25
CA ILE A 51 -2.94 20.35 -3.00
C ILE A 51 -2.52 20.69 -1.58
N ILE A 52 -2.52 19.70 -0.70
CA ILE A 52 -2.21 19.89 0.73
C ILE A 52 -0.82 19.32 1.00
N CYS A 53 0.16 20.23 1.07
CA CYS A 53 1.53 19.94 1.44
C CYS A 53 1.64 19.82 2.97
N ILE A 54 2.03 18.66 3.49
CA ILE A 54 2.15 18.42 4.92
C ILE A 54 3.65 18.41 5.29
N ASN A 55 4.19 19.55 5.74
CA ASN A 55 5.57 19.64 6.19
C ASN A 55 5.70 19.05 7.60
N ASP A 56 6.35 17.91 7.72
CA ASP A 56 6.59 17.19 8.97
C ASP A 56 7.95 17.59 9.58
N GLY A 57 8.12 18.90 9.82
CA GLY A 57 9.28 19.44 10.50
C GLY A 57 10.58 19.32 9.70
N SER A 58 10.53 19.59 8.39
CA SER A 58 11.74 19.63 7.55
C SER A 58 12.72 20.68 8.03
N THR A 59 14.01 20.36 7.94
CA THR A 59 15.14 21.23 8.30
C THR A 59 15.96 21.68 7.09
N ASP A 60 15.60 21.22 5.91
CA ASP A 60 16.13 21.62 4.61
C ASP A 60 15.27 22.74 3.97
N SER A 61 15.46 23.04 2.69
CA SER A 61 14.70 24.07 1.97
C SER A 61 13.27 23.67 1.59
N SER A 62 12.78 22.48 1.98
CA SER A 62 11.43 22.03 1.62
C SER A 62 10.33 23.02 2.00
N PRO A 63 10.31 23.65 3.23
CA PRO A 63 9.28 24.61 3.57
C PRO A 63 9.28 25.87 2.69
N ASP A 64 10.46 26.33 2.24
CA ASP A 64 10.58 27.50 1.37
C ASP A 64 10.07 27.18 -0.04
N ILE A 65 10.36 25.96 -0.54
CA ILE A 65 9.81 25.47 -1.81
C ILE A 65 8.28 25.47 -1.75
N ILE A 66 7.68 24.95 -0.68
CA ILE A 66 6.22 24.93 -0.54
C ILE A 66 5.65 26.36 -0.60
N ARG A 67 6.24 27.31 0.12
CA ARG A 67 5.80 28.72 0.12
C ARG A 67 5.85 29.33 -1.29
N GLU A 68 6.91 29.04 -2.06
CA GLU A 68 7.03 29.48 -3.45
C GLU A 68 5.85 28.96 -4.31
N TYR A 69 5.43 27.70 -4.14
CA TYR A 69 4.28 27.17 -4.87
C TYR A 69 2.94 27.74 -4.38
N MET A 70 2.80 28.03 -3.09
CA MET A 70 1.61 28.73 -2.56
C MET A 70 1.42 30.15 -3.14
N GLU A 71 2.53 30.84 -3.41
CA GLU A 71 2.48 32.17 -4.05
C GLU A 71 2.08 32.10 -5.53
N ARG A 72 2.40 30.99 -6.22
CA ARG A 72 2.15 30.79 -7.65
C ARG A 72 0.79 30.18 -7.95
N ASP A 73 0.26 29.36 -7.03
CA ASP A 73 -0.96 28.58 -7.24
C ASP A 73 -1.82 28.54 -5.96
N ALA A 74 -2.96 29.18 -6.02
CA ALA A 74 -3.89 29.27 -4.87
C ALA A 74 -4.49 27.93 -4.43
N ARG A 75 -4.33 26.86 -5.21
CA ARG A 75 -4.74 25.50 -4.85
C ARG A 75 -3.78 24.85 -3.86
N VAL A 76 -2.53 25.33 -3.78
CA VAL A 76 -1.51 24.79 -2.89
C VAL A 76 -1.70 25.38 -1.49
N LYS A 77 -1.72 24.51 -0.49
CA LYS A 77 -1.86 24.80 0.93
C LYS A 77 -0.79 24.08 1.72
N MET A 78 -0.43 24.58 2.90
CA MET A 78 0.56 23.95 3.75
C MET A 78 0.01 23.70 5.15
N ILE A 79 0.26 22.50 5.66
CA ILE A 79 0.28 22.19 7.09
C ILE A 79 1.75 22.20 7.51
N ASP A 80 2.14 23.16 8.36
CA ASP A 80 3.51 23.26 8.88
C ASP A 80 3.53 22.86 10.34
N LYS A 81 4.26 21.79 10.69
CA LYS A 81 4.23 21.22 12.05
C LYS A 81 5.59 20.67 12.47
N ALA A 82 5.78 20.48 13.77
CA ALA A 82 6.91 19.71 14.29
C ALA A 82 6.81 18.24 13.81
N ASN A 83 7.96 17.59 13.61
CA ASN A 83 8.01 16.19 13.20
C ASN A 83 7.28 15.29 14.20
N SER A 84 6.30 14.55 13.71
CA SER A 84 5.51 13.58 14.48
C SER A 84 5.28 12.26 13.73
N GLY A 85 5.90 12.15 12.55
CA GLY A 85 5.86 10.95 11.73
C GLY A 85 4.80 10.97 10.64
N TYR A 86 4.98 10.04 9.70
CA TYR A 86 4.16 9.94 8.48
C TYR A 86 2.68 9.76 8.77
N GLY A 87 2.33 8.82 9.67
CA GLY A 87 0.93 8.51 9.97
C GLY A 87 0.16 9.69 10.57
N ASP A 88 0.76 10.44 11.50
CA ASP A 88 0.15 11.66 12.05
C ASP A 88 0.01 12.74 10.96
N SER A 89 1.03 12.91 10.14
CA SER A 89 1.01 13.86 9.02
C SER A 89 -0.13 13.56 8.05
N MET A 90 -0.27 12.30 7.64
CA MET A 90 -1.35 11.87 6.74
C MET A 90 -2.73 12.05 7.37
N ASN A 91 -2.89 11.74 8.66
CA ASN A 91 -4.16 11.95 9.35
C ASN A 91 -4.56 13.43 9.40
N ARG A 92 -3.60 14.35 9.64
CA ARG A 92 -3.86 15.81 9.56
C ARG A 92 -4.23 16.26 8.14
N GLY A 93 -3.58 15.68 7.13
CA GLY A 93 -3.98 15.91 5.74
C GLY A 93 -5.42 15.44 5.46
N LEU A 94 -5.81 14.25 5.93
CA LEU A 94 -7.18 13.73 5.83
C LEU A 94 -8.21 14.59 6.55
N GLU A 95 -7.86 15.18 7.71
CA GLU A 95 -8.72 16.11 8.46
C GLU A 95 -8.91 17.44 7.72
N MET A 96 -7.87 17.96 7.08
CA MET A 96 -7.93 19.21 6.31
C MET A 96 -8.62 19.04 4.97
N ALA A 97 -8.60 17.83 4.38
CA ALA A 97 -9.13 17.53 3.07
C ALA A 97 -10.63 17.83 2.98
N ARG A 98 -11.03 18.59 1.92
CA ARG A 98 -12.42 18.94 1.63
C ARG A 98 -12.95 18.28 0.37
N GLY A 99 -12.05 17.76 -0.48
CA GLY A 99 -12.39 17.14 -1.75
C GLY A 99 -13.38 15.98 -1.63
N GLU A 100 -14.10 15.72 -2.69
CA GLU A 100 -14.95 14.52 -2.79
C GLU A 100 -14.09 13.26 -2.68
N TYR A 101 -12.95 13.28 -3.33
CA TYR A 101 -11.91 12.23 -3.26
C TYR A 101 -10.64 12.75 -2.58
N VAL A 102 -9.86 11.83 -2.04
CA VAL A 102 -8.51 12.07 -1.53
C VAL A 102 -7.53 11.27 -2.39
N GLY A 103 -6.49 11.92 -2.90
CA GLY A 103 -5.32 11.29 -3.51
C GLY A 103 -4.10 11.48 -2.62
N ILE A 104 -3.07 10.66 -2.83
CA ILE A 104 -1.77 10.75 -2.14
C ILE A 104 -0.69 10.82 -3.20
N LEU A 105 0.27 11.72 -3.03
CA LEU A 105 1.47 11.83 -3.85
C LEU A 105 2.68 11.93 -2.92
N GLU A 106 3.54 10.91 -2.93
CA GLU A 106 4.80 10.94 -2.18
C GLU A 106 5.72 12.04 -2.75
N SER A 107 6.41 12.74 -1.87
CA SER A 107 7.12 13.97 -2.23
C SER A 107 8.40 13.77 -3.04
N ASP A 108 8.83 12.54 -3.25
CA ASP A 108 9.93 12.16 -4.17
C ASP A 108 9.44 11.54 -5.48
N ASP A 109 8.12 11.41 -5.66
CA ASP A 109 7.45 10.88 -6.84
C ASP A 109 6.85 12.00 -7.71
N PHE A 110 6.35 11.65 -8.91
CA PHE A 110 5.63 12.58 -9.77
C PHE A 110 4.53 11.88 -10.59
N MET A 111 3.43 12.61 -10.84
CA MET A 111 2.26 12.12 -11.56
C MET A 111 2.30 12.51 -13.04
N PHE A 112 1.59 11.76 -13.89
CA PHE A 112 1.26 12.22 -15.25
C PHE A 112 0.14 13.28 -15.19
N GLU A 113 0.12 14.19 -16.16
CA GLU A 113 -0.79 15.34 -16.15
C GLU A 113 -2.29 14.97 -16.13
N ASP A 114 -2.66 13.81 -16.68
CA ASP A 114 -4.06 13.33 -16.78
C ASP A 114 -4.46 12.31 -15.71
N SER A 115 -3.57 12.04 -14.76
CA SER A 115 -3.75 10.95 -13.78
C SER A 115 -4.97 11.13 -12.91
N LEU A 116 -5.15 12.30 -12.30
CA LEU A 116 -6.32 12.56 -11.45
C LEU A 116 -7.61 12.56 -12.27
N GLN A 117 -7.59 13.04 -13.51
CA GLN A 117 -8.75 13.02 -14.40
C GLN A 117 -9.19 11.60 -14.74
N LYS A 118 -8.25 10.69 -15.04
CA LYS A 118 -8.53 9.28 -15.34
C LYS A 118 -9.13 8.57 -14.12
N LEU A 119 -8.50 8.75 -12.95
CA LEU A 119 -8.96 8.14 -11.71
C LEU A 119 -10.37 8.62 -11.33
N VAL A 120 -10.64 9.93 -11.42
CA VAL A 120 -11.96 10.51 -11.12
C VAL A 120 -13.00 10.05 -12.12
N ALA A 121 -12.70 10.05 -13.41
CA ALA A 121 -13.65 9.58 -14.44
C ALA A 121 -14.09 8.13 -14.17
N LYS A 122 -13.15 7.24 -13.80
CA LYS A 122 -13.47 5.86 -13.42
C LYS A 122 -14.27 5.82 -12.11
N ALA A 123 -13.91 6.63 -11.11
CA ALA A 123 -14.61 6.68 -9.83
C ALA A 123 -16.06 7.11 -9.96
N ASP A 124 -16.32 8.12 -10.78
CA ASP A 124 -17.68 8.63 -11.04
C ASP A 124 -18.51 7.63 -11.84
N ALA A 125 -17.92 7.02 -12.89
CA ALA A 125 -18.62 6.04 -13.73
C ALA A 125 -19.02 4.79 -12.94
N GLU A 126 -18.18 4.34 -12.02
CA GLU A 126 -18.40 3.12 -11.23
C GLU A 126 -19.04 3.42 -9.85
N HIS A 127 -19.22 4.67 -9.46
CA HIS A 127 -19.59 5.07 -8.09
C HIS A 127 -18.67 4.42 -7.04
N ALA A 128 -17.36 4.39 -7.34
CA ALA A 128 -16.40 3.65 -6.57
C ALA A 128 -16.03 4.33 -5.25
N ASP A 129 -15.75 3.54 -4.22
CA ASP A 129 -15.17 3.99 -2.95
C ASP A 129 -13.67 4.24 -3.11
N VAL A 130 -13.02 3.47 -3.98
CA VAL A 130 -11.61 3.56 -4.31
C VAL A 130 -11.38 3.22 -5.77
N VAL A 131 -10.49 3.98 -6.42
CA VAL A 131 -9.96 3.66 -7.76
C VAL A 131 -8.45 3.61 -7.68
N LYS A 132 -7.86 2.54 -8.23
CA LYS A 132 -6.43 2.32 -8.22
C LYS A 132 -5.91 2.09 -9.64
N GLY A 133 -4.71 2.66 -9.91
CA GLY A 133 -4.00 2.48 -11.19
C GLY A 133 -2.64 1.79 -11.02
N ASP A 134 -2.05 1.45 -12.17
CA ASP A 134 -0.66 1.01 -12.25
C ASP A 134 0.31 2.17 -12.09
N PHE A 135 1.62 1.90 -12.09
CA PHE A 135 2.66 2.91 -11.99
C PHE A 135 3.96 2.41 -12.63
N TYR A 136 4.88 3.36 -12.87
CA TYR A 136 6.24 3.02 -13.26
C TYR A 136 7.18 3.05 -12.06
N LEU A 137 8.10 2.09 -11.97
CA LEU A 137 9.34 2.27 -11.25
C LEU A 137 10.22 3.21 -12.06
N TYR A 138 10.83 4.21 -11.42
CA TYR A 138 11.59 5.25 -12.08
C TYR A 138 12.97 5.45 -11.46
N TRP A 139 13.98 5.58 -12.32
CA TRP A 139 15.36 5.91 -11.96
C TRP A 139 15.80 7.12 -12.75
N SER A 140 16.31 8.16 -12.09
CA SER A 140 16.90 9.33 -12.73
C SER A 140 18.39 9.15 -13.03
N THR A 141 19.05 8.22 -12.33
CA THR A 141 20.49 7.96 -12.42
C THR A 141 20.79 6.46 -12.50
N PRO A 142 21.92 6.02 -13.12
CA PRO A 142 22.89 6.79 -13.92
C PRO A 142 22.33 7.22 -15.29
N THR A 143 21.27 6.58 -15.75
CA THR A 143 20.54 6.91 -16.98
C THR A 143 19.06 6.85 -16.68
N GLU A 144 18.35 7.91 -17.08
CA GLU A 144 16.91 7.96 -16.89
C GLU A 144 16.20 6.79 -17.59
N HIS A 145 15.44 6.04 -16.82
CA HIS A 145 14.59 4.96 -17.33
C HIS A 145 13.43 4.66 -16.39
N ARG A 146 12.43 3.99 -16.93
CA ARG A 146 11.27 3.55 -16.17
C ARG A 146 10.81 2.17 -16.60
N GLU A 147 10.28 1.40 -15.65
CA GLU A 147 9.75 0.06 -15.86
C GLU A 147 8.31 -0.01 -15.36
N LEU A 148 7.39 -0.51 -16.17
CA LEU A 148 6.00 -0.66 -15.73
C LEU A 148 5.91 -1.68 -14.60
N PHE A 149 5.34 -1.24 -13.47
CA PHE A 149 4.97 -2.12 -12.38
C PHE A 149 3.45 -2.32 -12.42
N GLY A 150 3.03 -3.37 -13.12
CA GLY A 150 1.62 -3.75 -13.24
C GLY A 150 1.14 -4.48 -11.99
N ILE A 151 0.25 -3.82 -11.23
CA ILE A 151 -0.46 -4.43 -10.11
C ILE A 151 -1.91 -4.79 -10.48
N ILE A 152 -2.38 -4.22 -11.58
CA ILE A 152 -3.73 -4.43 -12.10
C ILE A 152 -3.65 -5.45 -13.24
N ASP A 153 -4.34 -6.56 -13.09
CA ASP A 153 -4.48 -7.57 -14.14
C ASP A 153 -5.86 -7.51 -14.82
N GLU A 154 -6.03 -8.30 -15.86
CA GLU A 154 -7.27 -8.30 -16.65
C GLU A 154 -8.53 -8.70 -15.85
N HIS A 155 -8.37 -9.48 -14.77
CA HIS A 155 -9.49 -9.90 -13.92
C HIS A 155 -9.97 -8.77 -13.00
N MET A 156 -9.12 -7.78 -12.74
CA MET A 156 -9.44 -6.61 -11.92
C MET A 156 -10.10 -5.50 -12.71
N THR A 157 -9.87 -5.42 -14.03
CA THR A 157 -10.45 -4.38 -14.89
C THR A 157 -11.95 -4.64 -15.13
N GLY A 158 -12.70 -3.60 -15.52
CA GLY A 158 -14.13 -3.70 -15.79
C GLY A 158 -14.98 -3.01 -14.71
N ALA A 159 -16.08 -3.63 -14.29
CA ALA A 159 -16.97 -3.07 -13.27
C ALA A 159 -16.36 -3.14 -11.87
N ALA A 160 -16.70 -2.16 -11.03
CA ALA A 160 -16.28 -2.17 -9.64
C ALA A 160 -16.82 -3.39 -8.89
N TYR A 161 -16.00 -3.95 -8.00
CA TYR A 161 -16.36 -5.09 -7.17
C TYR A 161 -15.93 -4.88 -5.71
N ARG A 162 -16.42 -5.75 -4.82
CA ARG A 162 -16.06 -5.76 -3.41
C ARG A 162 -14.75 -6.56 -3.21
N PRO A 163 -13.65 -5.94 -2.73
CA PRO A 163 -12.36 -6.63 -2.58
C PRO A 163 -12.39 -7.86 -1.67
N ALA A 164 -13.26 -7.86 -0.66
CA ALA A 164 -13.41 -9.01 0.23
C ALA A 164 -13.93 -10.28 -0.49
N ASP A 165 -14.62 -10.13 -1.64
CA ASP A 165 -15.10 -11.24 -2.45
C ASP A 165 -14.05 -11.73 -3.47
N ARG A 166 -13.00 -10.91 -3.72
CA ARG A 166 -11.86 -11.22 -4.59
C ARG A 166 -10.57 -10.80 -3.90
N PRO A 167 -10.03 -11.63 -2.99
CA PRO A 167 -8.99 -11.21 -2.05
C PRO A 167 -7.60 -11.01 -2.66
N GLY A 168 -7.38 -11.27 -3.94
CA GLY A 168 -6.08 -11.13 -4.61
C GLY A 168 -5.44 -9.76 -4.42
N ILE A 169 -6.25 -8.68 -4.36
CA ILE A 169 -5.74 -7.31 -4.15
C ILE A 169 -5.07 -7.12 -2.79
N PHE A 170 -5.45 -7.88 -1.74
CA PHE A 170 -4.82 -7.80 -0.43
C PHE A 170 -3.35 -8.23 -0.43
N TYR A 171 -2.96 -9.06 -1.39
CA TYR A 171 -1.60 -9.60 -1.53
C TYR A 171 -0.74 -8.79 -2.51
N ARG A 172 -1.30 -7.73 -3.13
CA ARG A 172 -0.55 -6.84 -4.01
C ARG A 172 0.20 -5.78 -3.21
N LYS A 173 1.19 -5.14 -3.84
CA LYS A 173 1.94 -4.03 -3.24
C LYS A 173 1.00 -2.94 -2.72
N PRO A 174 1.11 -2.51 -1.46
CA PRO A 174 0.25 -1.48 -0.87
C PRO A 174 0.63 -0.07 -1.36
N SER A 175 0.57 0.17 -2.68
CA SER A 175 0.87 1.46 -3.31
C SER A 175 -0.31 2.43 -3.11
N ILE A 176 -0.44 2.98 -1.89
CA ILE A 176 -1.55 3.88 -1.52
C ILE A 176 -1.58 5.16 -2.37
N TRP A 177 -0.43 5.57 -2.90
CA TRP A 177 -0.23 6.73 -3.76
C TRP A 177 -0.65 6.49 -5.22
N SER A 178 -0.95 5.26 -5.64
CA SER A 178 -1.48 4.97 -6.97
C SER A 178 -3.02 4.89 -7.00
N ALA A 179 -3.70 5.60 -6.12
CA ALA A 179 -5.15 5.52 -5.96
C ALA A 179 -5.78 6.85 -5.54
N ILE A 180 -7.10 6.97 -5.76
CA ILE A 180 -7.94 7.94 -5.07
C ILE A 180 -9.01 7.23 -4.24
N TYR A 181 -9.40 7.86 -3.15
CA TYR A 181 -10.33 7.32 -2.16
C TYR A 181 -11.49 8.29 -1.96
N ARG A 182 -12.73 7.82 -1.98
CA ARG A 182 -13.88 8.65 -1.64
C ARG A 182 -13.76 9.10 -0.18
N ARG A 183 -13.66 10.41 0.07
CA ARG A 183 -13.45 10.96 1.41
C ARG A 183 -14.54 10.55 2.41
N LYS A 184 -15.80 10.55 1.96
CA LYS A 184 -16.91 10.08 2.81
C LYS A 184 -16.71 8.62 3.24
N PHE A 185 -16.31 7.74 2.33
CA PHE A 185 -15.99 6.33 2.63
C PHE A 185 -14.91 6.19 3.70
N LEU A 186 -13.79 6.95 3.58
CA LEU A 186 -12.72 6.93 4.57
C LEU A 186 -13.22 7.37 5.96
N ASN A 187 -14.07 8.40 6.01
CA ASN A 187 -14.60 8.95 7.25
C ASN A 187 -15.64 8.03 7.91
N ASP A 188 -16.59 7.52 7.15
CA ASP A 188 -17.64 6.64 7.65
C ASP A 188 -17.07 5.35 8.26
N ASN A 189 -15.99 4.84 7.67
CA ASN A 189 -15.30 3.63 8.14
C ASN A 189 -14.16 3.92 9.12
N GLN A 190 -13.91 5.18 9.47
CA GLN A 190 -12.83 5.60 10.37
C GLN A 190 -11.45 5.10 9.91
N ILE A 191 -11.21 5.09 8.59
CA ILE A 191 -9.95 4.66 8.01
C ILE A 191 -8.91 5.75 8.23
N ARG A 192 -7.89 5.46 9.05
CA ARG A 192 -6.80 6.36 9.44
C ARG A 192 -5.49 5.60 9.46
N PHE A 193 -4.40 6.33 9.30
CA PHE A 193 -3.05 5.82 9.46
C PHE A 193 -2.75 5.58 10.94
N LEU A 194 -1.91 4.59 11.24
CA LEU A 194 -1.38 4.43 12.59
C LEU A 194 -0.35 5.55 12.84
N PRO A 195 -0.54 6.42 13.86
CA PRO A 195 0.33 7.56 14.11
C PRO A 195 1.62 7.15 14.86
N THR A 196 2.37 6.19 14.30
CA THR A 196 3.67 5.78 14.84
C THR A 196 4.78 6.74 14.40
N PRO A 197 5.84 6.93 15.19
CA PRO A 197 6.97 7.77 14.81
C PRO A 197 7.66 7.32 13.52
N GLY A 198 8.08 8.27 12.70
CA GLY A 198 8.76 8.02 11.43
C GLY A 198 7.81 7.58 10.31
N ALA A 199 8.38 7.03 9.24
CA ALA A 199 7.62 6.49 8.10
C ALA A 199 7.99 5.02 7.92
N SER A 200 7.03 4.08 8.10
CA SER A 200 7.31 2.64 7.99
C SER A 200 6.04 1.79 8.07
N TYR A 201 5.70 1.12 6.98
CA TYR A 201 4.58 0.17 6.88
C TYR A 201 3.17 0.74 7.13
N GLN A 202 3.01 2.06 7.39
CA GLN A 202 1.69 2.67 7.59
C GLN A 202 0.80 2.57 6.33
N ASP A 203 1.42 2.46 5.16
CA ASP A 203 0.77 2.17 3.89
C ASP A 203 0.06 0.80 3.92
N ALA A 204 0.68 -0.22 4.50
CA ALA A 204 0.09 -1.56 4.60
C ALA A 204 -1.19 -1.55 5.47
N GLY A 205 -1.15 -0.91 6.64
CA GLY A 205 -2.29 -0.79 7.54
C GLY A 205 -3.44 0.01 6.94
N PHE A 206 -3.14 1.13 6.31
CA PHE A 206 -4.14 1.94 5.63
C PHE A 206 -4.79 1.17 4.46
N ASN A 207 -3.97 0.58 3.60
CA ASN A 207 -4.40 -0.17 2.43
C ASN A 207 -5.29 -1.37 2.81
N PHE A 208 -4.91 -2.12 3.86
CA PHE A 208 -5.74 -3.21 4.38
C PHE A 208 -7.13 -2.72 4.81
N LYS A 209 -7.20 -1.63 5.59
CA LYS A 209 -8.47 -1.05 6.05
C LYS A 209 -9.35 -0.59 4.88
N VAL A 210 -8.75 -0.02 3.84
CA VAL A 210 -9.43 0.37 2.60
C VAL A 210 -10.07 -0.85 1.94
N TRP A 211 -9.29 -1.90 1.65
CA TRP A 211 -9.81 -3.09 0.99
C TRP A 211 -10.81 -3.86 1.83
N ALA A 212 -10.63 -3.87 3.15
CA ALA A 212 -11.57 -4.52 4.07
C ALA A 212 -12.97 -3.88 4.07
N CYS A 213 -13.04 -2.55 3.89
CA CYS A 213 -14.29 -1.80 3.98
C CYS A 213 -14.91 -1.42 2.64
N ALA A 214 -14.14 -1.45 1.54
CA ALA A 214 -14.65 -1.03 0.23
C ALA A 214 -15.72 -1.99 -0.28
N GLU A 215 -16.90 -1.44 -0.61
CA GLU A 215 -17.96 -2.17 -1.29
C GLU A 215 -17.79 -2.10 -2.81
N ARG A 216 -17.14 -1.03 -3.30
CA ARG A 216 -16.94 -0.77 -4.72
C ARG A 216 -15.52 -0.28 -4.99
N ALA A 217 -14.62 -1.21 -5.31
CA ALA A 217 -13.27 -0.91 -5.79
C ALA A 217 -13.23 -1.02 -7.31
N ALA A 218 -12.67 -0.03 -7.99
CA ALA A 218 -12.46 -0.04 -9.43
C ALA A 218 -10.98 0.13 -9.77
N PHE A 219 -10.59 -0.34 -10.95
CA PHE A 219 -9.19 -0.43 -11.34
C PHE A 219 -9.01 0.06 -12.79
N ILE A 220 -7.86 0.68 -13.05
CA ILE A 220 -7.42 1.07 -14.39
C ILE A 220 -5.99 0.57 -14.61
N ALA A 221 -5.72 -0.05 -15.75
CA ALA A 221 -4.38 -0.53 -16.10
C ALA A 221 -3.45 0.60 -16.60
N ASP A 222 -3.92 1.86 -16.57
CA ASP A 222 -3.09 3.01 -16.89
C ASP A 222 -2.09 3.29 -15.75
N PRO A 223 -0.79 3.48 -16.05
CA PRO A 223 0.14 3.99 -15.07
C PRO A 223 -0.16 5.47 -14.80
N ILE A 224 -0.29 5.82 -13.53
CA ILE A 224 -0.69 7.17 -13.12
C ILE A 224 0.45 8.00 -12.54
N LEU A 225 1.56 7.38 -12.19
CA LEU A 225 2.73 8.08 -11.66
C LEU A 225 4.02 7.29 -11.88
N CYS A 226 5.14 7.97 -11.63
CA CYS A 226 6.47 7.41 -11.54
C CYS A 226 6.91 7.34 -10.08
N TYR A 227 7.14 6.11 -9.57
CA TYR A 227 7.64 5.83 -8.24
C TYR A 227 9.16 5.76 -8.26
N ARG A 228 9.81 6.73 -7.62
CA ARG A 228 11.27 6.88 -7.64
C ARG A 228 11.96 5.79 -6.85
N GLN A 229 13.01 5.20 -7.44
CA GLN A 229 13.78 4.10 -6.86
C GLN A 229 15.20 4.51 -6.42
N ASP A 230 15.72 5.60 -6.95
CA ASP A 230 17.08 6.09 -6.71
C ASP A 230 17.19 7.15 -5.60
N ASN A 231 16.18 7.27 -4.73
CA ASN A 231 16.27 8.05 -3.51
C ASN A 231 16.96 7.25 -2.40
N GLU A 232 18.25 7.52 -2.16
CA GLU A 232 19.05 6.86 -1.12
C GLU A 232 18.51 7.06 0.30
N LYS A 233 17.78 8.16 0.53
CA LYS A 233 17.15 8.51 1.82
C LYS A 233 15.75 7.90 1.98
N SER A 234 15.32 7.08 1.05
CA SER A 234 14.01 6.42 1.14
C SER A 234 13.86 5.69 2.48
N SER A 235 12.68 5.82 3.06
CA SER A 235 12.33 5.20 4.34
C SER A 235 12.49 3.67 4.34
N VAL A 236 12.44 3.05 3.16
CA VAL A 236 12.64 1.61 2.98
C VAL A 236 14.01 1.13 3.44
N ASN A 237 15.04 2.00 3.40
CA ASN A 237 16.43 1.65 3.70
C ASN A 237 16.83 1.86 5.18
N SER A 238 15.91 2.22 6.08
CA SER A 238 16.23 2.55 7.47
C SER A 238 16.32 1.31 8.37
N PRO A 239 17.46 1.03 9.03
CA PRO A 239 17.63 -0.13 9.91
C PRO A 239 16.82 -0.06 11.22
N ASN A 240 16.35 1.14 11.62
CA ASN A 240 15.66 1.33 12.90
C ASN A 240 14.19 0.91 12.90
N LYS A 241 13.69 0.28 11.82
CA LYS A 241 12.27 -0.01 11.60
C LYS A 241 11.91 -1.50 11.69
N VAL A 242 12.74 -2.27 12.38
CA VAL A 242 12.64 -3.73 12.47
C VAL A 242 11.26 -4.19 12.97
N PHE A 243 10.67 -3.47 13.91
CA PHE A 243 9.44 -3.87 14.60
C PHE A 243 8.17 -3.13 14.16
N CYS A 244 8.27 -2.10 13.33
CA CYS A 244 7.11 -1.32 12.88
C CYS A 244 6.05 -2.19 12.20
N VAL A 245 6.48 -3.22 11.47
CA VAL A 245 5.59 -4.19 10.84
C VAL A 245 4.71 -4.91 11.87
N CYS A 246 5.23 -5.22 13.06
CA CYS A 246 4.47 -5.86 14.13
C CYS A 246 3.35 -4.94 14.64
N ASP A 247 3.66 -3.66 14.81
CA ASP A 247 2.72 -2.67 15.32
C ASP A 247 1.57 -2.43 14.32
N GLU A 248 1.86 -2.40 13.01
CA GLU A 248 0.86 -2.30 11.94
C GLU A 248 -0.07 -3.52 11.91
N TYR A 249 0.48 -4.74 11.98
CA TYR A 249 -0.37 -5.93 12.00
C TYR A 249 -1.17 -6.08 13.29
N ALA A 250 -0.65 -5.60 14.42
CA ALA A 250 -1.42 -5.50 15.65
C ALA A 250 -2.60 -4.51 15.51
N GLU A 251 -2.39 -3.39 14.81
CA GLU A 251 -3.46 -2.43 14.53
C GLU A 251 -4.51 -2.99 13.56
N MET A 252 -4.09 -3.67 12.49
CA MET A 252 -5.03 -4.33 11.58
C MET A 252 -5.88 -5.38 12.31
N GLN A 253 -5.27 -6.14 13.24
CA GLN A 253 -5.99 -7.11 14.07
C GLN A 253 -7.00 -6.40 14.96
N ARG A 254 -6.63 -5.30 15.67
CA ARG A 254 -7.57 -4.51 16.47
C ARG A 254 -8.72 -3.97 15.63
N PHE A 255 -8.43 -3.53 14.39
CA PHE A 255 -9.44 -3.04 13.47
C PHE A 255 -10.47 -4.13 13.13
N LEU A 256 -10.05 -5.37 12.89
CA LEU A 256 -10.95 -6.51 12.67
C LEU A 256 -11.68 -6.93 13.97
N ASP A 257 -11.01 -6.92 15.09
CA ASP A 257 -11.62 -7.32 16.38
C ASP A 257 -12.84 -6.45 16.75
N MET A 258 -12.86 -5.20 16.29
CA MET A 258 -14.00 -4.29 16.45
C MET A 258 -15.11 -4.48 15.41
N ARG A 259 -14.91 -5.35 14.39
CA ARG A 259 -15.81 -5.54 13.22
C ARG A 259 -16.00 -7.02 12.93
N LEU A 260 -16.88 -7.66 13.70
CA LEU A 260 -17.01 -9.14 13.72
C LEU A 260 -17.33 -9.75 12.34
N GLU A 261 -18.14 -9.08 11.51
CA GLU A 261 -18.46 -9.55 10.17
C GLU A 261 -17.23 -9.54 9.26
N LEU A 262 -16.48 -8.43 9.24
CA LEU A 262 -15.21 -8.35 8.50
C LEU A 262 -14.17 -9.34 9.04
N LYS A 263 -14.12 -9.51 10.36
CA LYS A 263 -13.22 -10.48 11.00
C LYS A 263 -13.51 -11.91 10.53
N ALA A 264 -14.77 -12.30 10.51
CA ALA A 264 -15.15 -13.64 10.05
C ALA A 264 -14.68 -13.91 8.61
N GLN A 265 -14.68 -12.93 7.75
CA GLN A 265 -14.31 -13.04 6.35
C GLN A 265 -12.81 -12.88 6.10
N LEU A 266 -12.15 -11.97 6.80
CA LEU A 266 -10.80 -11.51 6.47
C LEU A 266 -9.71 -11.96 7.45
N GLN A 267 -10.03 -12.67 8.53
CA GLN A 267 -9.04 -13.09 9.52
C GLN A 267 -7.92 -13.94 8.92
N GLY A 268 -8.26 -14.93 8.11
CA GLY A 268 -7.27 -15.77 7.43
C GLY A 268 -6.41 -14.98 6.45
N ILE A 269 -7.01 -14.04 5.70
CA ILE A 269 -6.31 -13.15 4.76
C ILE A 269 -5.31 -12.29 5.51
N LEU A 270 -5.71 -11.65 6.63
CA LEU A 270 -4.82 -10.85 7.46
C LEU A 270 -3.64 -11.67 7.97
N MET A 271 -3.88 -12.91 8.42
CA MET A 271 -2.82 -13.79 8.90
C MET A 271 -1.86 -14.21 7.78
N ARG A 272 -2.35 -14.46 6.58
CA ARG A 272 -1.50 -14.75 5.42
C ARG A 272 -0.64 -13.53 5.08
N MET A 273 -1.21 -12.34 4.99
CA MET A 273 -0.47 -11.08 4.78
C MET A 273 0.60 -10.87 5.86
N LYS A 274 0.28 -11.12 7.14
CA LYS A 274 1.21 -11.01 8.25
C LYS A 274 2.44 -11.88 8.05
N VAL A 275 2.24 -13.16 7.74
CA VAL A 275 3.34 -14.10 7.49
C VAL A 275 4.19 -13.67 6.31
N ASP A 276 3.58 -13.31 5.19
CA ASP A 276 4.31 -12.90 3.98
C ASP A 276 5.12 -11.61 4.21
N THR A 277 4.54 -10.63 4.92
CA THR A 277 5.25 -9.39 5.23
C THR A 277 6.36 -9.62 6.26
N TYR A 278 6.17 -10.49 7.25
CA TYR A 278 7.23 -10.84 8.21
C TYR A 278 8.40 -11.55 7.51
N ARG A 279 8.12 -12.43 6.53
CA ARG A 279 9.15 -13.05 5.70
C ARG A 279 9.90 -12.02 4.86
N TRP A 280 9.19 -11.10 4.22
CA TRP A 280 9.79 -10.03 3.44
C TRP A 280 10.64 -9.09 4.30
N ASN A 281 10.18 -8.74 5.51
CA ASN A 281 10.96 -7.96 6.46
C ASN A 281 12.26 -8.70 6.87
N ASP A 282 12.16 -10.00 7.20
CA ASP A 282 13.31 -10.86 7.52
C ASP A 282 14.39 -10.85 6.42
N GLU A 283 13.99 -10.87 5.15
CA GLU A 283 14.92 -10.90 4.01
C GLU A 283 15.79 -9.63 3.90
N ARG A 284 15.34 -8.52 4.46
CA ARG A 284 16.01 -7.21 4.44
C ARG A 284 16.90 -6.95 5.66
N LEU A 285 16.73 -7.72 6.72
CA LEU A 285 17.47 -7.52 7.97
C LEU A 285 18.86 -8.15 7.93
N VAL A 286 19.83 -7.47 8.57
CA VAL A 286 21.10 -8.08 8.91
C VAL A 286 20.91 -9.14 9.99
N ASP A 287 21.86 -10.06 10.13
CA ASP A 287 21.68 -11.25 10.96
C ASP A 287 21.36 -10.93 12.44
N GLU A 288 21.98 -9.91 13.03
CA GLU A 288 21.76 -9.51 14.42
C GLU A 288 20.33 -8.96 14.64
N LEU A 289 19.81 -8.18 13.67
CA LEU A 289 18.45 -7.64 13.74
C LEU A 289 17.40 -8.71 13.43
N ARG A 290 17.75 -9.71 12.60
CA ARG A 290 16.90 -10.85 12.28
C ARG A 290 16.59 -11.69 13.50
N GLU A 291 17.61 -12.00 14.32
CA GLU A 291 17.39 -12.74 15.57
C GLU A 291 16.46 -11.97 16.51
N GLN A 292 16.71 -10.68 16.73
CA GLN A 292 15.85 -9.82 17.55
C GLN A 292 14.40 -9.75 17.00
N PHE A 293 14.25 -9.66 15.69
CA PHE A 293 12.92 -9.64 15.06
C PHE A 293 12.13 -10.92 15.37
N TRP A 294 12.75 -12.09 15.19
CA TRP A 294 12.08 -13.37 15.43
C TRP A 294 11.84 -13.68 16.91
N GLU A 295 12.64 -13.12 17.82
CA GLU A 295 12.37 -13.19 19.26
C GLU A 295 11.03 -12.52 19.63
N LYS A 296 10.64 -11.44 18.92
CA LYS A 296 9.33 -10.78 19.09
C LYS A 296 8.25 -11.43 18.22
N ALA A 297 8.53 -11.63 16.94
CA ALA A 297 7.55 -12.04 15.93
C ALA A 297 7.01 -13.47 16.14
N SER A 298 7.87 -14.41 16.57
CA SER A 298 7.48 -15.80 16.76
C SER A 298 6.46 -16.01 17.90
N PRO A 299 6.61 -15.39 19.09
CA PRO A 299 5.57 -15.41 20.13
C PRO A 299 4.23 -14.83 19.66
N GLU A 300 4.24 -13.76 18.84
CA GLU A 300 3.03 -13.18 18.27
C GLU A 300 2.34 -14.17 17.33
N LEU A 301 3.08 -14.77 16.39
CA LEU A 301 2.54 -15.79 15.48
C LEU A 301 2.05 -17.03 16.25
N LYS A 302 2.74 -17.41 17.34
CA LYS A 302 2.28 -18.50 18.19
C LYS A 302 0.96 -18.18 18.88
N ALA A 303 0.79 -16.96 19.40
CA ALA A 303 -0.47 -16.53 20.00
C ALA A 303 -1.62 -16.53 18.98
N ASP A 304 -1.35 -16.09 17.74
CA ASP A 304 -2.32 -16.16 16.65
C ASP A 304 -2.66 -17.62 16.27
N TRP A 305 -1.67 -18.50 16.29
CA TRP A 305 -1.86 -19.93 16.05
C TRP A 305 -2.72 -20.59 17.14
N ASP A 306 -2.39 -20.35 18.40
CA ASP A 306 -3.11 -20.92 19.54
C ASP A 306 -4.55 -20.39 19.61
N ALA A 307 -4.79 -19.17 19.10
CA ALA A 307 -6.13 -18.58 18.96
C ALA A 307 -6.91 -19.08 17.73
N GLY A 308 -6.35 -19.97 16.91
CA GLY A 308 -7.00 -20.52 15.73
C GLY A 308 -7.27 -19.51 14.61
N ARG A 309 -6.43 -18.46 14.49
CA ARG A 309 -6.64 -17.38 13.53
C ARG A 309 -6.20 -17.71 12.10
N PHE A 310 -5.39 -18.74 11.91
CA PHE A 310 -4.86 -19.14 10.60
C PHE A 310 -5.82 -20.02 9.83
N ASP A 311 -6.10 -19.62 8.59
CA ASP A 311 -6.66 -20.51 7.57
C ASP A 311 -5.49 -21.10 6.74
N LEU A 312 -5.18 -22.36 6.98
CA LEU A 312 -4.04 -23.02 6.33
C LEU A 312 -4.28 -23.29 4.84
N SER A 313 -5.53 -23.22 4.36
CA SER A 313 -5.83 -23.37 2.93
C SER A 313 -5.31 -22.22 2.08
N LEU A 314 -5.08 -21.05 2.70
CA LEU A 314 -4.51 -19.88 2.04
C LEU A 314 -2.98 -19.96 1.85
N PHE A 315 -2.33 -21.00 2.38
CA PHE A 315 -0.89 -21.19 2.28
C PHE A 315 -0.52 -22.29 1.31
N ASP A 316 0.46 -22.05 0.46
CA ASP A 316 1.10 -23.11 -0.28
C ASP A 316 1.84 -24.07 0.68
N PRO A 317 2.18 -25.30 0.24
CA PRO A 317 2.82 -26.28 1.12
C PRO A 317 4.12 -25.81 1.77
N ARG A 318 4.87 -24.90 1.11
CA ARG A 318 6.07 -24.30 1.64
C ARG A 318 5.74 -23.25 2.71
N GLY A 319 4.82 -22.34 2.40
CA GLY A 319 4.39 -21.29 3.32
C GLY A 319 3.81 -21.86 4.61
N GLU A 320 3.00 -22.93 4.52
CA GLU A 320 2.50 -23.67 5.69
C GLU A 320 3.65 -24.25 6.53
N THR A 321 4.64 -24.86 5.87
CA THR A 321 5.80 -25.44 6.57
C THR A 321 6.64 -24.38 7.24
N ASP A 322 6.92 -23.27 6.56
CA ASP A 322 7.63 -22.12 7.10
C ASP A 322 6.89 -21.55 8.32
N LEU A 323 5.56 -21.34 8.23
CA LEU A 323 4.73 -20.89 9.35
C LEU A 323 4.84 -21.80 10.57
N ARG A 324 4.76 -23.12 10.37
CA ARG A 324 4.91 -24.11 11.44
C ARG A 324 6.31 -24.04 12.10
N LEU A 325 7.35 -23.79 11.33
CA LEU A 325 8.70 -23.56 11.84
C LEU A 325 8.79 -22.26 12.63
N MET A 326 8.26 -21.13 12.12
CA MET A 326 8.22 -19.85 12.80
C MET A 326 7.55 -19.93 14.16
N VAL A 327 6.45 -20.69 14.27
CA VAL A 327 5.69 -20.88 15.51
C VAL A 327 6.43 -21.80 16.50
N ARG A 328 7.06 -22.89 16.01
CA ARG A 328 7.68 -23.90 16.89
C ARG A 328 9.09 -23.55 17.32
N SER A 329 9.87 -23.01 16.41
CA SER A 329 11.31 -22.77 16.61
C SER A 329 11.81 -21.70 15.65
N PRO A 330 11.84 -20.42 16.08
CA PRO A 330 12.36 -19.32 15.25
C PRO A 330 13.79 -19.60 14.79
N ARG A 331 14.61 -20.22 15.62
CA ARG A 331 15.99 -20.60 15.25
C ARG A 331 16.02 -21.60 14.09
N ALA A 332 15.18 -22.63 14.14
CA ALA A 332 15.10 -23.60 13.04
C ALA A 332 14.60 -22.96 11.74
N TYR A 333 13.69 -21.98 11.82
CA TYR A 333 13.27 -21.20 10.66
C TYR A 333 14.44 -20.38 10.09
N ILE A 334 15.15 -19.60 10.93
CA ILE A 334 16.31 -18.81 10.51
C ILE A 334 17.35 -19.72 9.83
N ASP A 335 17.74 -20.81 10.48
CA ASP A 335 18.74 -21.77 9.95
C ASP A 335 18.29 -22.37 8.62
N SER A 336 16.99 -22.63 8.44
CA SER A 336 16.44 -23.15 7.18
C SER A 336 16.58 -22.17 6.02
N ARG A 337 16.48 -20.87 6.28
CA ARG A 337 16.58 -19.80 5.26
C ARG A 337 17.98 -19.65 4.68
N PHE A 338 19.03 -19.90 5.46
CA PHE A 338 20.42 -19.87 4.97
C PHE A 338 20.65 -20.91 3.86
N ASP A 339 20.07 -22.09 3.99
CA ASP A 339 20.21 -23.14 2.97
C ASP A 339 19.47 -22.80 1.68
N PHE A 340 18.34 -22.08 1.76
CA PHE A 340 17.52 -21.70 0.60
C PHE A 340 18.15 -20.63 -0.29
N LYS A 341 19.04 -19.78 0.25
CA LYS A 341 19.74 -18.73 -0.52
C LYS A 341 20.70 -19.29 -1.59
N LYS A 342 20.98 -20.58 -1.60
CA LYS A 342 21.81 -21.23 -2.62
C LYS A 342 20.96 -21.53 -3.86
N PRO A 343 21.27 -20.95 -5.04
CA PRO A 343 20.47 -21.18 -6.24
C PRO A 343 20.61 -22.63 -6.76
N GLY A 344 19.53 -23.12 -7.41
CA GLY A 344 19.51 -24.37 -8.14
C GLY A 344 18.53 -25.43 -7.61
N LYS A 345 17.91 -26.16 -8.53
CA LYS A 345 16.87 -27.18 -8.24
C LYS A 345 17.27 -28.21 -7.19
N LEU A 346 18.55 -28.62 -7.20
CA LEU A 346 19.06 -29.58 -6.23
C LEU A 346 19.11 -29.01 -4.79
N ASN A 347 19.48 -27.74 -4.65
CA ASN A 347 19.50 -27.08 -3.35
C ASN A 347 18.08 -26.83 -2.84
N THR A 348 17.16 -26.46 -3.72
CA THR A 348 15.72 -26.35 -3.40
C THR A 348 15.16 -27.68 -2.93
N PHE A 349 15.47 -28.79 -3.62
CA PHE A 349 15.08 -30.16 -3.19
C PHE A 349 15.64 -30.50 -1.81
N LYS A 350 16.95 -30.29 -1.60
CA LYS A 350 17.61 -30.54 -0.31
C LYS A 350 16.98 -29.75 0.82
N HIS A 351 16.63 -28.49 0.55
CA HIS A 351 15.96 -27.63 1.51
C HIS A 351 14.60 -28.21 1.90
N TYR A 352 13.71 -28.49 0.94
CA TYR A 352 12.39 -29.08 1.24
C TYR A 352 12.49 -30.42 1.94
N PHE A 353 13.47 -31.26 1.55
CA PHE A 353 13.70 -32.52 2.21
C PHE A 353 14.14 -32.36 3.67
N LYS A 354 15.00 -31.35 3.94
CA LYS A 354 15.49 -31.05 5.29
C LYS A 354 14.38 -30.57 6.22
N ILE A 355 13.48 -29.70 5.75
CA ILE A 355 12.44 -29.07 6.60
C ILE A 355 11.16 -29.89 6.72
N GLY A 356 10.84 -30.74 5.76
CA GLY A 356 9.56 -31.49 5.75
C GLY A 356 9.64 -32.90 5.16
N GLY A 357 10.83 -33.39 4.81
CA GLY A 357 11.05 -34.72 4.25
C GLY A 357 10.41 -34.94 2.88
N LEU A 358 10.30 -36.20 2.46
CA LEU A 358 9.63 -36.60 1.21
C LEU A 358 8.18 -36.12 1.12
N PRO A 359 7.37 -36.11 2.20
CA PRO A 359 6.00 -35.63 2.13
C PRO A 359 5.90 -34.16 1.67
N LEU A 360 6.76 -33.28 2.17
CA LEU A 360 6.76 -31.88 1.73
C LEU A 360 7.16 -31.76 0.27
N VAL A 361 8.23 -32.46 -0.14
CA VAL A 361 8.67 -32.44 -1.55
C VAL A 361 7.53 -32.87 -2.47
N TRP A 362 6.82 -33.94 -2.13
CA TRP A 362 5.67 -34.41 -2.90
C TRP A 362 4.53 -33.40 -2.95
N ARG A 363 4.17 -32.78 -1.82
CA ARG A 363 3.14 -31.74 -1.74
C ARG A 363 3.49 -30.52 -2.59
N VAL A 364 4.73 -30.04 -2.55
CA VAL A 364 5.21 -28.93 -3.37
C VAL A 364 5.13 -29.24 -4.85
N LEU A 365 5.62 -30.42 -5.27
CA LEU A 365 5.57 -30.83 -6.68
C LEU A 365 4.12 -30.98 -7.19
N THR A 366 3.22 -31.53 -6.36
CA THR A 366 1.81 -31.66 -6.70
C THR A 366 1.15 -30.28 -6.84
N TYR A 367 1.40 -29.39 -5.90
CA TYR A 367 0.90 -28.03 -5.91
C TYR A 367 1.35 -27.26 -7.17
N GLN A 368 2.66 -27.30 -7.47
CA GLN A 368 3.22 -26.66 -8.69
C GLN A 368 2.63 -27.25 -9.97
N ARG A 369 2.38 -28.56 -10.01
CA ARG A 369 1.73 -29.21 -11.16
C ARG A 369 0.30 -28.75 -11.38
N THR A 370 -0.42 -28.46 -10.28
CA THR A 370 -1.84 -28.08 -10.31
C THR A 370 -2.03 -26.60 -10.61
N TYR A 371 -1.22 -25.72 -9.98
CA TYR A 371 -1.42 -24.28 -9.98
C TYR A 371 -0.28 -23.49 -10.65
N GLY A 372 0.79 -24.18 -11.14
CA GLY A 372 1.99 -23.52 -11.66
C GLY A 372 2.97 -23.11 -10.56
N ASP A 373 4.07 -22.46 -10.98
CA ASP A 373 5.13 -22.04 -10.06
C ASP A 373 4.75 -20.79 -9.24
N ASN A 374 3.89 -19.92 -9.81
CA ASN A 374 3.39 -18.70 -9.19
C ASN A 374 1.89 -18.54 -9.50
N PRO A 375 1.01 -19.30 -8.82
CA PRO A 375 -0.43 -19.18 -9.06
C PRO A 375 -0.92 -17.78 -8.69
N HIS A 376 -1.88 -17.29 -9.49
CA HIS A 376 -2.59 -16.06 -9.11
C HIS A 376 -3.31 -16.29 -7.76
N PRO A 377 -3.29 -15.32 -6.84
CA PRO A 377 -3.95 -15.50 -5.54
C PRO A 377 -5.44 -15.85 -5.63
N ASP A 378 -6.14 -15.35 -6.66
CA ASP A 378 -7.55 -15.64 -6.88
C ASP A 378 -7.79 -17.00 -7.56
N ASP A 379 -6.76 -17.65 -8.14
CA ASP A 379 -6.84 -18.95 -8.79
C ASP A 379 -6.70 -20.13 -7.80
N VAL A 380 -6.20 -19.85 -6.60
CA VAL A 380 -6.09 -20.85 -5.55
C VAL A 380 -7.44 -20.95 -4.83
N PRO A 381 -8.12 -22.11 -4.85
CA PRO A 381 -9.41 -22.25 -4.19
C PRO A 381 -9.27 -21.92 -2.71
N VAL A 382 -10.02 -20.92 -2.25
CA VAL A 382 -10.33 -20.80 -0.82
C VAL A 382 -11.22 -22.00 -0.51
N ALA A 383 -10.77 -22.92 0.34
CA ALA A 383 -11.57 -24.07 0.72
C ALA A 383 -12.93 -23.59 1.24
N GLN A 384 -14.02 -24.09 0.60
CA GLN A 384 -15.40 -23.82 0.99
C GLN A 384 -15.71 -24.41 2.35
#